data_53c08eb5e2565dbbcb95a1386f4bfa96
#
_entry.id   53c08eb5e2565dbbcb95a1386f4bfa96
#
_cell.length_a   1.000
_cell.length_b   1.000
_cell.length_c   1.000
_cell.angle_alpha   90.00
_cell.angle_beta   90.00
_cell.angle_gamma   90.00
#
_symmetry.space_group_name_H-M   'P 1'
#
loop_
_entity.id
_entity.type
_entity.pdbx_description
1 polymer ?
#
loop_
_entity_poly.entity_id
_entity_poly.type
_entity_poly.pdbx_seq_one_letter_code
_entity_poly.pdbx_strand_id
1 'polypeptide(L)'
;MKLVALIKNVPDTEAKIKINADGSGIETQGVKFVMNPYDEFAVEQALLIKEALKDDTTVTVISLGPERVVESLRTALAMGADDAIHLEDAAFEGGDSQANARVLAEVLKTISPDLVFCGRQGIDYDAAQTPVAIAEYLGIAQALVAVEFSLSDDKKTATVTRRVEGGDEIVELTLPALVSCEKGLNEPRYASLPGIMKAKKKEIKKITLADVGLEAGQVGAAGAQSRIVAFRPLPERPPVKMIEGEVGDQAKELVRLLREEAKVV
;
A
#
# COMPACT_ATOMS: atom_id res chain seq x y z
N MET A 1 -15.01 14.59 -10.27
CA MET A 1 -14.11 13.46 -10.59
C MET A 1 -14.40 12.28 -9.67
N LYS A 2 -14.04 11.08 -10.09
CA LYS A 2 -14.08 9.86 -9.27
C LYS A 2 -12.66 9.48 -8.87
N LEU A 3 -12.33 9.64 -7.62
CA LEU A 3 -11.03 9.31 -7.05
C LEU A 3 -11.15 8.01 -6.26
N VAL A 4 -10.20 7.11 -6.42
CA VAL A 4 -10.15 5.87 -5.65
C VAL A 4 -8.83 5.81 -4.89
N ALA A 5 -8.88 5.46 -3.60
CA ALA A 5 -7.70 5.10 -2.84
C ALA A 5 -7.75 3.61 -2.47
N LEU A 6 -6.75 2.85 -2.89
CA LEU A 6 -6.58 1.45 -2.53
C LEU A 6 -5.80 1.38 -1.23
N ILE A 7 -6.32 0.66 -0.26
CA ILE A 7 -5.69 0.51 1.05
C ILE A 7 -5.50 -0.95 1.43
N LYS A 8 -4.40 -1.25 2.11
CA LYS A 8 -4.07 -2.58 2.63
C LYS A 8 -4.07 -2.55 4.16
N ASN A 9 -4.59 -3.60 4.77
CA ASN A 9 -4.48 -3.81 6.21
C ASN A 9 -3.26 -4.69 6.48
N VAL A 10 -2.32 -4.18 7.26
CA VAL A 10 -1.02 -4.81 7.54
C VAL A 10 -0.77 -4.89 9.04
N PRO A 11 0.09 -5.80 9.53
CA PRO A 11 0.53 -5.77 10.91
C PRO A 11 1.14 -4.41 11.26
N ASP A 12 0.84 -3.89 12.45
CA ASP A 12 1.44 -2.66 12.95
C ASP A 12 2.97 -2.79 13.01
N THR A 13 3.70 -1.71 12.71
CA THR A 13 5.17 -1.68 12.74
C THR A 13 5.77 -2.02 14.10
N GLU A 14 5.02 -1.83 15.19
CA GLU A 14 5.42 -2.19 16.55
C GLU A 14 5.06 -3.64 16.92
N ALA A 15 4.36 -4.37 16.05
CA ALA A 15 3.95 -5.73 16.31
C ALA A 15 5.14 -6.69 16.38
N LYS A 16 5.19 -7.51 17.41
CA LYS A 16 6.16 -8.61 17.50
C LYS A 16 5.64 -9.79 16.69
N ILE A 17 6.12 -9.90 15.48
CA ILE A 17 5.73 -10.98 14.57
C ILE A 17 6.36 -12.30 15.01
N LYS A 18 5.52 -13.32 15.20
CA LYS A 18 5.92 -14.70 15.41
C LYS A 18 5.51 -15.54 14.22
N ILE A 19 6.39 -16.44 13.81
CA ILE A 19 6.14 -17.38 12.73
C ILE A 19 5.46 -18.61 13.31
N ASN A 20 4.46 -19.15 12.60
CA ASN A 20 3.82 -20.42 12.95
C ASN A 20 4.85 -21.54 13.08
N ALA A 21 4.59 -22.50 13.93
CA ALA A 21 5.52 -23.61 14.17
C ALA A 21 5.88 -24.43 12.91
N ASP A 22 4.97 -24.48 11.94
CA ASP A 22 5.16 -25.15 10.66
C ASP A 22 5.77 -24.26 9.56
N GLY A 23 6.05 -22.97 9.88
CA GLY A 23 6.57 -22.02 8.91
C GLY A 23 5.59 -21.55 7.84
N SER A 24 4.30 -21.90 7.92
CA SER A 24 3.29 -21.60 6.90
C SER A 24 2.86 -20.14 6.86
N GLY A 25 3.09 -19.39 7.94
CA GLY A 25 2.64 -18.00 8.07
C GLY A 25 3.08 -17.39 9.39
N ILE A 26 2.40 -16.32 9.76
CA ILE A 26 2.59 -15.63 11.04
C ILE A 26 1.42 -15.90 11.99
N GLU A 27 1.70 -15.94 13.29
CA GLU A 27 0.66 -15.94 14.32
C GLU A 27 -0.06 -14.59 14.29
N THR A 28 -1.36 -14.59 14.00
CA THR A 28 -2.16 -13.35 13.94
C THR A 28 -2.86 -13.01 15.25
N GLN A 29 -2.93 -13.97 16.19
CA GLN A 29 -3.58 -13.76 17.48
C GLN A 29 -2.83 -12.73 18.32
N GLY A 30 -3.51 -11.65 18.71
CA GLY A 30 -2.91 -10.56 19.50
C GLY A 30 -2.06 -9.58 18.67
N VAL A 31 -1.94 -9.79 17.36
CA VAL A 31 -1.29 -8.83 16.48
C VAL A 31 -2.28 -7.72 16.13
N LYS A 32 -1.90 -6.48 16.39
CA LYS A 32 -2.65 -5.31 15.94
C LYS A 32 -2.40 -5.12 14.44
N PHE A 33 -3.47 -4.91 13.69
CA PHE A 33 -3.42 -4.57 12.27
C PHE A 33 -3.87 -3.13 12.08
N VAL A 34 -3.25 -2.45 11.13
CA VAL A 34 -3.51 -1.04 10.81
C VAL A 34 -3.61 -0.83 9.31
N MET A 35 -4.07 0.33 8.87
CA MET A 35 -3.91 0.75 7.48
C MET A 35 -2.42 0.86 7.18
N ASN A 36 -2.00 0.36 6.03
CA ASN A 36 -0.62 0.46 5.60
C ASN A 36 -0.17 1.94 5.58
N PRO A 37 0.94 2.31 6.23
CA PRO A 37 1.36 3.70 6.34
C PRO A 37 1.52 4.44 5.01
N TYR A 38 1.94 3.74 3.94
CA TYR A 38 2.01 4.36 2.61
C TYR A 38 0.63 4.64 2.01
N ASP A 39 -0.40 3.90 2.40
CA ASP A 39 -1.76 4.11 1.89
C ASP A 39 -2.43 5.32 2.56
N GLU A 40 -1.98 5.74 3.73
CA GLU A 40 -2.43 6.98 4.36
C GLU A 40 -2.13 8.20 3.48
N PHE A 41 -0.95 8.24 2.82
CA PHE A 41 -0.61 9.28 1.85
C PHE A 41 -1.52 9.23 0.62
N ALA A 42 -1.94 8.04 0.20
CA ALA A 42 -2.86 7.86 -0.93
C ALA A 42 -4.27 8.38 -0.62
N VAL A 43 -4.79 8.07 0.56
CA VAL A 43 -6.08 8.59 1.03
C VAL A 43 -6.03 10.10 1.16
N GLU A 44 -4.99 10.65 1.79
CA GLU A 44 -4.80 12.09 1.95
C GLU A 44 -4.72 12.81 0.59
N GLN A 45 -3.98 12.25 -0.37
CA GLN A 45 -3.85 12.85 -1.69
C GLN A 45 -5.20 12.97 -2.41
N ALA A 46 -6.02 11.92 -2.34
CA ALA A 46 -7.37 11.95 -2.90
C ALA A 46 -8.26 12.99 -2.21
N LEU A 47 -8.15 13.13 -0.89
CA LEU A 47 -8.91 14.12 -0.11
C LEU A 47 -8.48 15.56 -0.43
N LEU A 48 -7.17 15.81 -0.57
CA LEU A 48 -6.64 17.14 -0.94
C LEU A 48 -7.14 17.57 -2.31
N ILE A 49 -7.17 16.67 -3.30
CA ILE A 49 -7.71 16.96 -4.64
C ILE A 49 -9.21 17.29 -4.53
N LYS A 50 -10.00 16.48 -3.83
CA LYS A 50 -11.42 16.72 -3.63
C LYS A 50 -11.67 18.11 -3.00
N GLU A 51 -10.91 18.46 -1.96
CA GLU A 51 -11.05 19.74 -1.27
C GLU A 51 -10.64 20.93 -2.16
N ALA A 52 -9.63 20.76 -3.00
CA ALA A 52 -9.18 21.81 -3.92
C ALA A 52 -10.21 22.06 -5.03
N LEU A 53 -10.83 21.01 -5.58
CA LEU A 53 -11.78 21.13 -6.68
C LEU A 53 -13.14 21.73 -6.26
N LYS A 54 -13.59 21.46 -5.04
CA LYS A 54 -14.87 21.99 -4.47
C LYS A 54 -16.09 21.74 -5.35
N ASP A 55 -16.07 20.64 -6.08
CA ASP A 55 -17.15 20.18 -6.96
C ASP A 55 -17.69 18.82 -6.51
N ASP A 56 -18.43 18.12 -7.38
CA ASP A 56 -18.98 16.77 -7.11
C ASP A 56 -17.93 15.65 -7.15
N THR A 57 -16.67 15.96 -6.84
CA THR A 57 -15.59 14.97 -6.75
C THR A 57 -15.82 14.06 -5.56
N THR A 58 -15.75 12.74 -5.78
CA THR A 58 -15.93 11.71 -4.76
C THR A 58 -14.65 10.93 -4.53
N VAL A 59 -14.44 10.49 -3.28
CA VAL A 59 -13.33 9.62 -2.88
C VAL A 59 -13.89 8.31 -2.36
N THR A 60 -13.62 7.21 -3.08
CA THR A 60 -13.96 5.85 -2.67
C THR A 60 -12.71 5.12 -2.20
N VAL A 61 -12.76 4.50 -1.03
CA VAL A 61 -11.66 3.65 -0.54
C VAL A 61 -12.00 2.18 -0.75
N ILE A 62 -11.01 1.39 -1.18
CA ILE A 62 -11.19 -0.03 -1.48
C ILE A 62 -10.11 -0.84 -0.77
N SER A 63 -10.52 -1.94 -0.13
CA SER A 63 -9.59 -2.91 0.45
C SER A 63 -10.04 -4.33 0.14
N LEU A 64 -9.08 -5.18 -0.20
CA LEU A 64 -9.25 -6.61 -0.39
C LEU A 64 -8.64 -7.35 0.81
N GLY A 65 -9.41 -8.22 1.42
CA GLY A 65 -8.93 -9.03 2.54
C GLY A 65 -10.04 -9.49 3.49
N PRO A 66 -9.65 -10.17 4.58
CA PRO A 66 -10.61 -10.69 5.55
C PRO A 66 -11.31 -9.56 6.33
N GLU A 67 -12.34 -9.90 7.11
CA GLU A 67 -13.20 -8.97 7.86
C GLU A 67 -12.43 -7.87 8.62
N ARG A 68 -11.22 -8.15 9.12
CA ARG A 68 -10.41 -7.15 9.85
C ARG A 68 -10.06 -5.89 9.03
N VAL A 69 -10.11 -5.94 7.68
CA VAL A 69 -9.81 -4.75 6.84
C VAL A 69 -10.88 -3.66 7.00
N VAL A 70 -12.06 -4.00 7.49
CA VAL A 70 -13.14 -3.07 7.80
C VAL A 70 -12.68 -1.96 8.74
N GLU A 71 -11.78 -2.25 9.68
CA GLU A 71 -11.22 -1.24 10.59
C GLU A 71 -10.41 -0.18 9.83
N SER A 72 -9.56 -0.59 8.88
CA SER A 72 -8.84 0.34 8.01
C SER A 72 -9.76 1.15 7.11
N LEU A 73 -10.79 0.52 6.55
CA LEU A 73 -11.82 1.24 5.77
C LEU A 73 -12.56 2.27 6.62
N ARG A 74 -12.91 1.95 7.87
CA ARG A 74 -13.52 2.88 8.83
C ARG A 74 -12.58 4.05 9.14
N THR A 75 -11.28 3.80 9.25
CA THR A 75 -10.28 4.86 9.46
C THR A 75 -10.24 5.82 8.26
N ALA A 76 -10.20 5.32 7.03
CA ALA A 76 -10.21 6.14 5.83
C ALA A 76 -11.53 6.95 5.68
N LEU A 77 -12.67 6.34 6.00
CA LEU A 77 -13.97 7.06 6.06
C LEU A 77 -13.95 8.17 7.12
N ALA A 78 -13.29 7.95 8.25
CA ALA A 78 -13.15 8.93 9.33
C ALA A 78 -12.19 10.08 8.97
N MET A 79 -11.21 9.83 8.09
CA MET A 79 -10.36 10.86 7.47
C MET A 79 -11.15 11.76 6.51
N GLY A 80 -12.22 11.26 5.87
CA GLY A 80 -13.08 12.08 5.01
C GLY A 80 -13.50 11.43 3.69
N ALA A 81 -13.14 10.17 3.44
CA ALA A 81 -13.61 9.45 2.26
C ALA A 81 -15.15 9.34 2.24
N ASP A 82 -15.74 9.34 1.04
CA ASP A 82 -17.18 9.32 0.85
C ASP A 82 -17.75 7.91 0.99
N ASP A 83 -17.13 6.95 0.32
CA ASP A 83 -17.59 5.58 0.22
C ASP A 83 -16.45 4.61 0.52
N ALA A 84 -16.84 3.40 0.91
CA ALA A 84 -15.88 2.31 1.16
C ALA A 84 -16.38 1.00 0.55
N ILE A 85 -15.48 0.23 -0.05
CA ILE A 85 -15.73 -1.07 -0.63
C ILE A 85 -14.80 -2.10 0.01
N HIS A 86 -15.38 -3.17 0.51
CA HIS A 86 -14.70 -4.32 1.06
C HIS A 86 -14.82 -5.51 0.10
N LEU A 87 -13.69 -5.96 -0.42
CA LEU A 87 -13.62 -7.16 -1.25
C LEU A 87 -13.32 -8.35 -0.34
N GLU A 88 -14.31 -9.18 -0.10
CA GLU A 88 -14.19 -10.33 0.78
C GLU A 88 -14.91 -11.55 0.22
N ASP A 89 -14.13 -12.58 -0.05
CA ASP A 89 -14.57 -13.91 -0.43
C ASP A 89 -13.48 -14.91 -0.07
N ALA A 90 -13.86 -16.12 0.35
CA ALA A 90 -12.89 -17.18 0.61
C ALA A 90 -12.07 -17.54 -0.65
N ALA A 91 -12.63 -17.34 -1.84
CA ALA A 91 -11.93 -17.54 -3.09
C ALA A 91 -10.76 -16.55 -3.31
N PHE A 92 -10.74 -15.40 -2.63
CA PHE A 92 -9.64 -14.42 -2.74
C PHE A 92 -8.43 -14.76 -1.86
N GLU A 93 -8.58 -15.71 -0.94
CA GLU A 93 -7.51 -16.06 -0.01
C GLU A 93 -6.30 -16.66 -0.71
N GLY A 94 -5.10 -16.35 -0.18
CA GLY A 94 -3.83 -16.88 -0.69
C GLY A 94 -3.39 -16.31 -2.05
N GLY A 95 -4.05 -15.27 -2.54
CA GLY A 95 -3.68 -14.59 -3.78
C GLY A 95 -2.34 -13.85 -3.63
N ASP A 96 -1.52 -13.91 -4.68
CA ASP A 96 -0.33 -13.07 -4.82
C ASP A 96 -0.68 -11.68 -5.37
N SER A 97 0.35 -10.86 -5.62
CA SER A 97 0.16 -9.51 -6.16
C SER A 97 -0.61 -9.49 -7.48
N GLN A 98 -0.44 -10.50 -8.34
CA GLN A 98 -1.09 -10.58 -9.65
C GLN A 98 -2.58 -10.96 -9.52
N ALA A 99 -2.88 -11.99 -8.72
CA ALA A 99 -4.27 -12.40 -8.46
C ALA A 99 -5.07 -11.29 -7.79
N ASN A 100 -4.49 -10.62 -6.79
CA ASN A 100 -5.12 -9.51 -6.10
C ASN A 100 -5.33 -8.29 -7.02
N ALA A 101 -4.33 -7.96 -7.85
CA ALA A 101 -4.45 -6.87 -8.81
C ALA A 101 -5.57 -7.10 -9.83
N ARG A 102 -5.76 -8.35 -10.29
CA ARG A 102 -6.84 -8.71 -11.20
C ARG A 102 -8.21 -8.46 -10.59
N VAL A 103 -8.43 -8.89 -9.34
CA VAL A 103 -9.70 -8.64 -8.63
C VAL A 103 -9.95 -7.14 -8.47
N LEU A 104 -8.94 -6.39 -8.02
CA LEU A 104 -9.03 -4.95 -7.85
C LEU A 104 -9.30 -4.23 -9.17
N ALA A 105 -8.65 -4.64 -10.27
CA ALA A 105 -8.87 -4.04 -11.59
C ALA A 105 -10.30 -4.25 -12.10
N GLU A 106 -10.90 -5.44 -11.91
CA GLU A 106 -12.29 -5.67 -12.33
C GLU A 106 -13.26 -4.77 -11.57
N VAL A 107 -13.05 -4.57 -10.27
CA VAL A 107 -13.88 -3.63 -9.48
C VAL A 107 -13.66 -2.20 -9.96
N LEU A 108 -12.41 -1.79 -10.21
CA LEU A 108 -12.11 -0.45 -10.72
C LEU A 108 -12.74 -0.20 -12.09
N LYS A 109 -12.84 -1.19 -12.99
CA LYS A 109 -13.57 -1.07 -14.26
C LYS A 109 -15.04 -0.70 -14.06
N THR A 110 -15.70 -1.23 -13.03
CA THR A 110 -17.10 -0.89 -12.72
C THR A 110 -17.28 0.53 -12.22
N ILE A 111 -16.28 1.07 -11.50
CA ILE A 111 -16.27 2.43 -10.96
C ILE A 111 -15.91 3.44 -12.04
N SER A 112 -15.00 3.06 -12.96
CA SER A 112 -14.39 3.94 -13.98
C SER A 112 -13.79 5.20 -13.32
N PRO A 113 -12.74 5.07 -12.48
CA PRO A 113 -12.13 6.20 -11.79
C PRO A 113 -11.31 7.05 -12.75
N ASP A 114 -11.22 8.35 -12.46
CA ASP A 114 -10.31 9.27 -13.13
C ASP A 114 -8.88 9.13 -12.62
N LEU A 115 -8.74 8.92 -11.30
CA LEU A 115 -7.46 8.68 -10.64
C LEU A 115 -7.57 7.58 -9.59
N VAL A 116 -6.57 6.71 -9.57
CA VAL A 116 -6.38 5.68 -8.55
C VAL A 116 -5.10 5.99 -7.78
N PHE A 117 -5.20 6.12 -6.46
CA PHE A 117 -4.07 6.27 -5.56
C PHE A 117 -3.87 5.01 -4.73
N CYS A 118 -2.63 4.67 -4.40
CA CYS A 118 -2.28 3.61 -3.47
C CYS A 118 -0.91 3.91 -2.86
N GLY A 119 -0.52 3.23 -1.80
CA GLY A 119 0.85 3.30 -1.30
C GLY A 119 1.84 2.64 -2.26
N ARG A 120 3.10 3.04 -2.18
CA ARG A 120 4.16 2.45 -3.01
C ARG A 120 4.27 0.93 -2.83
N GLN A 121 4.05 0.45 -1.61
CA GLN A 121 4.17 -0.96 -1.23
C GLN A 121 3.48 -1.22 0.11
N GLY A 122 3.12 -2.47 0.40
CA GLY A 122 2.75 -2.89 1.75
C GLY A 122 4.00 -3.16 2.59
N ILE A 123 4.05 -2.67 3.84
CA ILE A 123 5.18 -2.85 4.75
C ILE A 123 5.37 -4.29 5.23
N ASP A 124 4.43 -5.17 4.92
CA ASP A 124 4.44 -6.58 5.30
C ASP A 124 5.27 -7.46 4.35
N TYR A 125 5.28 -7.17 3.06
CA TYR A 125 6.00 -7.95 2.02
C TYR A 125 6.91 -7.13 1.12
N ASP A 126 6.81 -5.81 1.14
CA ASP A 126 7.57 -4.88 0.29
C ASP A 126 7.55 -5.22 -1.21
N ALA A 127 6.50 -5.90 -1.68
CA ALA A 127 6.45 -6.44 -3.04
C ALA A 127 6.37 -5.37 -4.13
N ALA A 128 5.70 -4.23 -3.87
CA ALA A 128 5.51 -3.09 -4.80
C ALA A 128 4.93 -3.45 -6.19
N GLN A 129 4.31 -4.62 -6.36
CA GLN A 129 3.88 -5.15 -7.66
C GLN A 129 2.40 -4.87 -7.97
N THR A 130 1.54 -4.85 -6.95
CA THR A 130 0.08 -4.72 -7.13
C THR A 130 -0.31 -3.46 -7.90
N PRO A 131 0.23 -2.26 -7.60
CA PRO A 131 -0.10 -1.05 -8.35
C PRO A 131 0.19 -1.15 -9.85
N VAL A 132 1.39 -1.66 -10.19
CA VAL A 132 1.82 -1.85 -11.59
C VAL A 132 0.87 -2.78 -12.33
N ALA A 133 0.55 -3.91 -11.72
CA ALA A 133 -0.33 -4.91 -12.32
C ALA A 133 -1.76 -4.38 -12.52
N ILE A 134 -2.28 -3.58 -11.58
CA ILE A 134 -3.60 -2.94 -11.72
C ILE A 134 -3.60 -2.01 -12.93
N ALA A 135 -2.61 -1.13 -13.06
CA ALA A 135 -2.53 -0.20 -14.17
C ALA A 135 -2.46 -0.93 -15.52
N GLU A 136 -1.70 -2.02 -15.61
CA GLU A 136 -1.62 -2.87 -16.79
C GLU A 136 -2.96 -3.55 -17.11
N TYR A 137 -3.65 -4.14 -16.13
CA TYR A 137 -4.98 -4.74 -16.34
C TYR A 137 -6.06 -3.73 -16.74
N LEU A 138 -5.90 -2.47 -16.38
CA LEU A 138 -6.80 -1.38 -16.76
C LEU A 138 -6.40 -0.71 -18.07
N GLY A 139 -5.16 -0.90 -18.55
CA GLY A 139 -4.61 -0.20 -19.72
C GLY A 139 -4.50 1.30 -19.51
N ILE A 140 -4.18 1.76 -18.29
CA ILE A 140 -4.09 3.19 -17.94
C ILE A 140 -2.65 3.61 -17.64
N ALA A 141 -2.39 4.92 -17.75
CA ALA A 141 -1.11 5.51 -17.39
C ALA A 141 -0.80 5.31 -15.91
N GLN A 142 0.50 5.25 -15.55
CA GLN A 142 0.91 5.10 -14.15
C GLN A 142 2.18 5.87 -13.83
N ALA A 143 2.27 6.37 -12.60
CA ALA A 143 3.49 6.87 -11.98
C ALA A 143 3.65 6.27 -10.58
N LEU A 144 4.83 5.72 -10.32
CA LEU A 144 5.12 5.03 -9.06
C LEU A 144 6.07 5.87 -8.21
N VAL A 145 5.92 5.76 -6.87
CA VAL A 145 6.80 6.43 -5.89
C VAL A 145 6.72 7.95 -6.00
N ALA A 146 5.49 8.47 -6.11
CA ALA A 146 5.22 9.89 -6.22
C ALA A 146 5.56 10.64 -4.92
N VAL A 147 6.30 11.73 -5.06
CA VAL A 147 6.67 12.66 -3.97
C VAL A 147 6.08 14.05 -4.18
N GLU A 148 5.60 14.37 -5.39
CA GLU A 148 4.82 15.55 -5.69
C GLU A 148 3.74 15.19 -6.72
N PHE A 149 2.61 15.89 -6.64
CA PHE A 149 1.47 15.69 -7.55
C PHE A 149 0.78 17.00 -7.82
N SER A 150 0.47 17.26 -9.09
CA SER A 150 -0.39 18.37 -9.50
C SER A 150 -1.36 17.90 -10.59
N LEU A 151 -2.60 18.39 -10.52
CA LEU A 151 -3.63 18.15 -11.51
C LEU A 151 -3.74 19.38 -12.42
N SER A 152 -3.88 19.18 -13.74
CA SER A 152 -4.13 20.26 -14.68
C SER A 152 -5.51 20.91 -14.46
N ASP A 153 -5.66 22.17 -14.82
CA ASP A 153 -6.92 22.92 -14.66
C ASP A 153 -8.08 22.29 -15.44
N ASP A 154 -7.80 21.68 -16.59
CA ASP A 154 -8.80 20.99 -17.41
C ASP A 154 -9.08 19.56 -16.94
N LYS A 155 -8.39 19.07 -15.90
CA LYS A 155 -8.53 17.74 -15.28
C LYS A 155 -8.29 16.58 -16.25
N LYS A 156 -7.46 16.79 -17.27
CA LYS A 156 -7.15 15.74 -18.27
C LYS A 156 -5.77 15.14 -18.09
N THR A 157 -4.86 15.88 -17.45
CA THR A 157 -3.50 15.41 -17.20
C THR A 157 -3.12 15.64 -15.75
N ALA A 158 -2.14 14.89 -15.26
CA ALA A 158 -1.50 15.10 -13.99
C ALA A 158 0.02 15.10 -14.16
N THR A 159 0.70 16.01 -13.48
CA THR A 159 2.16 16.03 -13.40
C THR A 159 2.59 15.42 -12.06
N VAL A 160 3.49 14.47 -12.11
CA VAL A 160 3.98 13.71 -10.95
C VAL A 160 5.49 13.78 -10.91
N THR A 161 6.05 14.25 -9.79
CA THR A 161 7.47 14.04 -9.48
C THR A 161 7.60 12.71 -8.76
N ARG A 162 8.38 11.78 -9.33
CA ARG A 162 8.59 10.44 -8.78
C ARG A 162 10.05 10.23 -8.43
N ARG A 163 10.28 9.53 -7.33
CA ARG A 163 11.64 9.18 -6.90
C ARG A 163 12.15 7.95 -7.62
N VAL A 164 13.35 8.05 -8.19
CA VAL A 164 14.05 6.96 -8.86
C VAL A 164 15.48 6.85 -8.34
N GLU A 165 16.19 5.80 -8.74
CA GLU A 165 17.61 5.67 -8.40
C GLU A 165 18.41 6.79 -9.08
N GLY A 166 19.13 7.55 -8.28
CA GLY A 166 19.97 8.65 -8.75
C GLY A 166 19.29 10.02 -8.89
N GLY A 167 17.97 10.14 -8.60
CA GLY A 167 17.28 11.43 -8.68
C GLY A 167 15.77 11.35 -8.68
N ASP A 168 15.15 12.42 -9.14
CA ASP A 168 13.71 12.50 -9.32
C ASP A 168 13.38 12.67 -10.81
N GLU A 169 12.28 12.05 -11.25
CA GLU A 169 11.72 12.22 -12.60
C GLU A 169 10.40 12.98 -12.51
N ILE A 170 10.19 13.89 -13.45
CA ILE A 170 8.90 14.57 -13.62
C ILE A 170 8.21 13.93 -14.83
N VAL A 171 7.03 13.35 -14.61
CA VAL A 171 6.24 12.71 -15.65
C VAL A 171 4.86 13.36 -15.76
N GLU A 172 4.36 13.50 -16.99
CA GLU A 172 2.99 13.90 -17.25
C GLU A 172 2.16 12.67 -17.64
N LEU A 173 1.03 12.49 -16.97
CA LEU A 173 0.11 11.39 -17.17
C LEU A 173 -1.19 11.89 -17.78
N THR A 174 -1.66 11.25 -18.84
CA THR A 174 -3.04 11.43 -19.33
C THR A 174 -3.98 10.60 -18.45
N LEU A 175 -5.10 11.19 -18.03
CA LEU A 175 -6.12 10.49 -17.24
C LEU A 175 -7.02 9.59 -18.12
N PRO A 176 -7.50 8.45 -17.62
CA PRO A 176 -7.34 7.96 -16.26
C PRO A 176 -5.91 7.46 -15.95
N ALA A 177 -5.49 7.58 -14.71
CA ALA A 177 -4.14 7.17 -14.29
C ALA A 177 -4.11 6.57 -12.87
N LEU A 178 -3.06 5.78 -12.60
CA LEU A 178 -2.74 5.25 -11.27
C LEU A 178 -1.45 5.88 -10.75
N VAL A 179 -1.47 6.34 -9.50
CA VAL A 179 -0.31 6.93 -8.82
C VAL A 179 -0.03 6.21 -7.52
N SER A 180 1.18 5.68 -7.33
CA SER A 180 1.58 5.15 -6.04
C SER A 180 2.34 6.19 -5.23
N CYS A 181 1.94 6.36 -3.96
CA CYS A 181 2.34 7.44 -3.09
C CYS A 181 3.53 7.02 -2.21
N GLU A 182 4.49 7.93 -2.06
CA GLU A 182 5.64 7.82 -1.17
C GLU A 182 5.50 8.80 0.00
N LYS A 183 6.22 8.55 1.07
CA LYS A 183 6.38 9.49 2.17
C LYS A 183 6.99 10.80 1.67
N GLY A 184 6.36 11.90 2.01
CA GLY A 184 6.76 13.25 1.58
C GLY A 184 5.85 13.85 0.51
N LEU A 185 4.94 13.07 -0.10
CA LEU A 185 3.95 13.59 -1.03
C LEU A 185 2.99 14.60 -0.36
N ASN A 186 2.59 14.31 0.86
CA ASN A 186 1.71 15.12 1.70
C ASN A 186 1.90 14.76 3.17
N GLU A 187 1.06 15.31 4.07
CA GLU A 187 0.99 14.97 5.48
C GLU A 187 -0.40 14.40 5.79
N PRO A 188 -0.55 13.07 6.00
CA PRO A 188 -1.84 12.46 6.27
C PRO A 188 -2.49 13.04 7.52
N ARG A 189 -3.76 13.42 7.39
CA ARG A 189 -4.56 13.93 8.51
C ARG A 189 -4.96 12.83 9.46
N TYR A 190 -5.11 13.15 10.72
CA TYR A 190 -5.74 12.27 11.69
C TYR A 190 -7.27 12.33 11.56
N ALA A 191 -7.92 11.19 11.81
CA ALA A 191 -9.37 11.12 11.89
C ALA A 191 -9.89 11.98 13.06
N SER A 192 -10.81 12.90 12.79
CA SER A 192 -11.44 13.72 13.83
C SER A 192 -12.52 12.95 14.57
N LEU A 193 -12.82 13.30 15.82
CA LEU A 193 -13.92 12.69 16.58
C LEU A 193 -15.25 12.74 15.83
N PRO A 194 -15.68 13.88 15.23
CA PRO A 194 -16.87 13.90 14.38
C PRO A 194 -16.76 13.00 13.16
N GLY A 195 -15.58 12.88 12.54
CA GLY A 195 -15.31 11.97 11.44
C GLY A 195 -15.51 10.51 11.83
N ILE A 196 -14.97 10.09 12.97
CA ILE A 196 -15.14 8.74 13.53
C ILE A 196 -16.64 8.43 13.76
N MET A 197 -17.40 9.37 14.33
CA MET A 197 -18.83 9.18 14.57
C MET A 197 -19.63 9.06 13.27
N LYS A 198 -19.27 9.83 12.23
CA LYS A 198 -19.87 9.72 10.89
C LYS A 198 -19.51 8.41 10.22
N ALA A 199 -18.24 8.02 10.26
CA ALA A 199 -17.72 6.80 9.66
C ALA A 199 -18.45 5.53 10.19
N LYS A 200 -18.77 5.48 11.49
CA LYS A 200 -19.52 4.36 12.09
C LYS A 200 -20.89 4.13 11.46
N LYS A 201 -21.52 5.19 10.93
CA LYS A 201 -22.86 5.13 10.33
C LYS A 201 -22.85 4.88 8.83
N LYS A 202 -21.70 5.08 8.16
CA LYS A 202 -21.57 4.84 6.73
C LYS A 202 -21.61 3.35 6.45
N GLU A 203 -22.32 2.97 5.39
CA GLU A 203 -22.29 1.62 4.86
C GLU A 203 -20.95 1.34 4.21
N ILE A 204 -20.43 0.13 4.39
CA ILE A 204 -19.30 -0.39 3.65
C ILE A 204 -19.85 -1.43 2.68
N LYS A 205 -19.76 -1.15 1.39
CA LYS A 205 -20.24 -2.05 0.35
C LYS A 205 -19.36 -3.29 0.31
N LYS A 206 -19.95 -4.46 0.54
CA LYS A 206 -19.25 -5.74 0.40
C LYS A 206 -19.38 -6.23 -1.05
N ILE A 207 -18.26 -6.70 -1.62
CA ILE A 207 -18.17 -7.30 -2.95
C ILE A 207 -17.52 -8.68 -2.81
N THR A 208 -18.13 -9.68 -3.42
CA THR A 208 -17.72 -11.08 -3.44
C THR A 208 -17.25 -11.49 -4.85
N LEU A 209 -16.77 -12.72 -5.01
CA LEU A 209 -16.38 -13.25 -6.31
C LEU A 209 -17.52 -13.17 -7.34
N ALA A 210 -18.75 -13.40 -6.90
CA ALA A 210 -19.92 -13.35 -7.79
C ALA A 210 -20.15 -11.96 -8.42
N ASP A 211 -19.68 -10.89 -7.77
CA ASP A 211 -19.89 -9.50 -8.19
C ASP A 211 -18.79 -9.01 -9.15
N VAL A 212 -17.63 -9.70 -9.24
CA VAL A 212 -16.48 -9.20 -10.03
C VAL A 212 -16.35 -9.84 -11.41
N GLY A 213 -17.19 -10.82 -11.75
CA GLY A 213 -17.20 -11.43 -13.07
C GLY A 213 -15.95 -12.27 -13.41
N LEU A 214 -15.22 -12.73 -12.39
CA LEU A 214 -14.07 -13.63 -12.49
C LEU A 214 -14.44 -15.05 -12.07
N GLU A 215 -13.72 -16.02 -12.62
CA GLU A 215 -13.84 -17.41 -12.17
C GLU A 215 -12.92 -17.70 -10.98
N ALA A 216 -13.29 -18.66 -10.14
CA ALA A 216 -12.50 -19.05 -8.96
C ALA A 216 -11.04 -19.45 -9.29
N GLY A 217 -10.80 -20.01 -10.48
CA GLY A 217 -9.44 -20.33 -10.95
C GLY A 217 -8.57 -19.14 -11.32
N GLN A 218 -9.14 -17.93 -11.36
CA GLN A 218 -8.44 -16.70 -11.75
C GLN A 218 -8.05 -15.83 -10.54
N VAL A 219 -8.49 -16.19 -9.34
CA VAL A 219 -8.33 -15.40 -8.11
C VAL A 219 -7.71 -16.23 -6.99
N GLY A 220 -7.32 -15.56 -5.91
CA GLY A 220 -6.77 -16.17 -4.72
C GLY A 220 -5.59 -17.11 -5.02
N ALA A 221 -5.44 -18.15 -4.22
CA ALA A 221 -4.35 -19.12 -4.39
C ALA A 221 -4.40 -19.84 -5.74
N ALA A 222 -5.59 -20.06 -6.32
CA ALA A 222 -5.76 -20.72 -7.61
C ALA A 222 -5.30 -19.87 -8.80
N GLY A 223 -5.47 -18.54 -8.71
CA GLY A 223 -5.04 -17.59 -9.73
C GLY A 223 -3.63 -17.02 -9.52
N ALA A 224 -2.97 -17.35 -8.41
CA ALA A 224 -1.64 -16.84 -8.07
C ALA A 224 -0.56 -17.44 -8.98
N GLN A 225 0.38 -16.62 -9.41
CA GLN A 225 1.55 -17.01 -10.22
C GLN A 225 2.78 -17.28 -9.36
N SER A 226 2.75 -16.85 -8.09
CA SER A 226 3.80 -17.08 -7.11
C SER A 226 3.22 -17.63 -5.81
N ARG A 227 4.04 -18.36 -5.04
CA ARG A 227 3.65 -18.93 -3.77
C ARG A 227 4.75 -18.80 -2.75
N ILE A 228 4.40 -18.29 -1.57
CA ILE A 228 5.29 -18.33 -0.41
C ILE A 228 5.43 -19.79 0.04
N VAL A 229 6.67 -20.28 0.07
CA VAL A 229 6.94 -21.67 0.46
C VAL A 229 7.19 -21.84 1.95
N ALA A 230 7.77 -20.85 2.61
CA ALA A 230 7.96 -20.85 4.05
C ALA A 230 8.36 -19.45 4.57
N PHE A 231 7.98 -19.19 5.81
CA PHE A 231 8.51 -18.08 6.61
C PHE A 231 9.63 -18.62 7.51
N ARG A 232 10.69 -17.85 7.68
CA ARG A 232 11.81 -18.18 8.56
C ARG A 232 12.20 -16.94 9.36
N PRO A 233 12.61 -17.10 10.64
CA PRO A 233 13.16 -15.97 11.38
C PRO A 233 14.48 -15.51 10.71
N LEU A 234 14.76 -14.23 10.86
CA LEU A 234 16.08 -13.71 10.48
C LEU A 234 17.16 -14.43 11.30
N PRO A 235 18.32 -14.73 10.70
CA PRO A 235 19.44 -15.28 11.47
C PRO A 235 19.84 -14.32 12.60
N GLU A 236 20.19 -14.88 13.74
CA GLU A 236 20.69 -14.09 14.86
C GLU A 236 21.94 -13.31 14.42
N ARG A 237 21.99 -12.06 14.81
CA ARG A 237 23.19 -11.26 14.56
C ARG A 237 24.34 -11.81 15.43
N PRO A 238 25.56 -11.91 14.89
CA PRO A 238 26.69 -12.26 15.72
C PRO A 238 26.87 -11.27 16.87
N PRO A 239 27.47 -11.70 18.00
CA PRO A 239 27.75 -10.81 19.12
C PRO A 239 28.54 -9.58 18.65
N VAL A 240 28.27 -8.44 19.29
CA VAL A 240 28.97 -7.19 19.01
C VAL A 240 30.44 -7.37 19.37
N LYS A 241 31.34 -7.03 18.43
CA LYS A 241 32.78 -6.99 18.68
C LYS A 241 33.14 -5.59 19.19
N MET A 242 33.51 -5.51 20.47
CA MET A 242 34.00 -4.25 21.04
C MET A 242 35.47 -4.08 20.68
N ILE A 243 35.84 -2.88 20.22
CA ILE A 243 37.24 -2.53 19.92
C ILE A 243 37.76 -1.79 21.14
N GLU A 244 38.78 -2.36 21.78
CA GLU A 244 39.43 -1.81 22.99
C GLU A 244 40.63 -0.96 22.60
N GLY A 245 41.08 -0.07 23.52
CA GLY A 245 42.28 0.76 23.33
C GLY A 245 41.97 2.25 23.34
N GLU A 246 42.98 3.04 22.97
CA GLU A 246 42.87 4.49 22.83
C GLU A 246 42.04 4.85 21.56
N VAL A 247 41.33 5.99 21.55
CA VAL A 247 40.39 6.39 20.49
C VAL A 247 41.04 6.34 19.11
N GLY A 248 42.32 6.78 18.99
CA GLY A 248 43.04 6.76 17.72
C GLY A 248 43.29 5.34 17.18
N ASP A 249 43.57 4.39 18.06
CA ASP A 249 43.81 3.00 17.67
C ASP A 249 42.51 2.25 17.43
N GLN A 250 41.44 2.54 18.20
CA GLN A 250 40.10 2.05 17.92
C GLN A 250 39.61 2.45 16.52
N ALA A 251 39.84 3.73 16.12
CA ALA A 251 39.46 4.21 14.80
C ALA A 251 40.21 3.51 13.67
N LYS A 252 41.54 3.28 13.83
CA LYS A 252 42.34 2.54 12.85
C LYS A 252 41.87 1.09 12.72
N GLU A 253 41.64 0.43 13.85
CA GLU A 253 41.19 -0.97 13.86
C GLU A 253 39.76 -1.09 13.26
N LEU A 254 38.86 -0.15 13.54
CA LEU A 254 37.53 -0.11 12.90
C LEU A 254 37.65 0.00 11.38
N VAL A 255 38.46 0.92 10.87
CA VAL A 255 38.70 1.07 9.43
C VAL A 255 39.30 -0.21 8.82
N ARG A 256 40.24 -0.83 9.53
CA ARG A 256 40.80 -2.11 9.09
C ARG A 256 39.73 -3.20 8.98
N LEU A 257 38.92 -3.37 10.01
CA LEU A 257 37.80 -4.34 10.03
C LEU A 257 36.76 -4.09 8.93
N LEU A 258 36.40 -2.84 8.69
CA LEU A 258 35.46 -2.48 7.64
C LEU A 258 36.04 -2.77 6.24
N ARG A 259 37.34 -2.56 6.03
CA ARG A 259 38.03 -2.77 4.76
C ARG A 259 38.35 -4.24 4.51
N GLU A 260 38.95 -4.94 5.49
CA GLU A 260 39.52 -6.28 5.26
C GLU A 260 38.49 -7.40 5.56
N GLU A 261 37.68 -7.25 6.61
CA GLU A 261 36.71 -8.27 7.03
C GLU A 261 35.32 -8.03 6.42
N ALA A 262 34.75 -6.84 6.63
CA ALA A 262 33.42 -6.52 6.14
C ALA A 262 33.37 -6.16 4.65
N LYS A 263 34.48 -5.65 4.09
CA LYS A 263 34.63 -5.25 2.67
C LYS A 263 33.58 -4.26 2.21
N VAL A 264 33.27 -3.26 3.05
CA VAL A 264 32.23 -2.25 2.79
C VAL A 264 32.82 -0.85 2.53
N VAL A 265 34.14 -0.68 2.65
CA VAL A 265 34.89 0.56 2.37
C VAL A 265 36.21 0.24 1.66
#